data_7d4969388dd791b5b5dc6bade382230d
#
_entry.id   7d4969388dd791b5b5dc6bade382230d
#
_cell.length_a   1.000
_cell.length_b   1.000
_cell.length_c   1.000
_cell.angle_alpha   90.00
_cell.angle_beta   90.00
_cell.angle_gamma   90.00
#
_symmetry.space_group_name_H-M   'P 1'
#
loop_
_entity.id
_entity.type
_entity.pdbx_description
1 polymer ?
#
loop_
_entity_poly.entity_id
_entity_poly.type
_entity_poly.pdbx_seq_one_letter_code
_entity_poly.pdbx_strand_id
1 'polypeptide(L)'
;MPNLPKNITDNSLKDLDLIENQETVYLDTSRKGFLLTIDIGGIKTFSFEYKFNKLLRSISIGTHPNVSLNKARSKWLEYSKKVLDGKDIWLYNKELKSSDTVNVIPKGNKLRTLSELEIIHFWKKIDSINQLSAITKLALKLILITGIKKDSLLKATWDDIDIKKRSWYQDVSTNTFLNSLAVELLLEIKDFEHHTAYSNTELKQAIINSNNKVINLGPKTLDRALSKKGCERLGIERFSPNNLADTHELLLDRFMSDQENSKERLAITENQASESIAEYIRNLL
;
A
#
# COMPACT_ATOMS: atom_id res chain seq x y z
N MET A 1 10.95 14.61 -12.77
CA MET A 1 11.08 15.82 -11.92
C MET A 1 12.56 16.16 -11.79
N PRO A 2 13.00 17.37 -12.08
CA PRO A 2 14.40 17.75 -11.87
C PRO A 2 14.68 17.88 -10.38
N ASN A 3 15.62 17.08 -9.87
CA ASN A 3 16.15 17.19 -8.52
C ASN A 3 17.37 18.08 -8.52
N LEU A 4 17.25 19.30 -7.98
CA LEU A 4 18.28 20.32 -8.05
C LEU A 4 18.94 20.55 -6.69
N PRO A 5 20.24 20.30 -6.55
CA PRO A 5 20.96 20.64 -5.33
C PRO A 5 21.01 22.17 -5.14
N LYS A 6 20.57 22.66 -3.99
CA LYS A 6 20.56 24.08 -3.67
C LYS A 6 20.75 24.29 -2.16
N ASN A 7 21.49 25.30 -1.77
CA ASN A 7 21.44 25.78 -0.39
C ASN A 7 20.16 26.60 -0.20
N ILE A 8 19.18 26.04 0.52
CA ILE A 8 17.88 26.67 0.73
C ILE A 8 18.02 27.70 1.85
N THR A 9 17.94 28.97 1.54
CA THR A 9 17.99 30.11 2.48
C THR A 9 16.72 30.95 2.39
N ASP A 10 16.45 31.80 3.37
CA ASP A 10 15.27 32.69 3.32
C ASP A 10 15.31 33.62 2.09
N ASN A 11 16.50 34.02 1.63
CA ASN A 11 16.66 34.79 0.40
C ASN A 11 16.38 33.92 -0.82
N SER A 12 16.99 32.73 -0.88
CA SER A 12 16.77 31.83 -2.03
C SER A 12 15.32 31.36 -2.16
N LEU A 13 14.57 31.24 -1.07
CA LEU A 13 13.15 30.91 -1.10
C LEU A 13 12.29 31.87 -1.93
N LYS A 14 12.70 33.13 -2.03
CA LYS A 14 12.01 34.14 -2.84
C LYS A 14 12.27 33.95 -4.33
N ASP A 15 13.48 33.51 -4.66
CA ASP A 15 13.99 33.42 -6.02
C ASP A 15 13.79 32.00 -6.63
N LEU A 16 13.50 30.98 -5.80
CA LEU A 16 13.23 29.63 -6.28
C LEU A 16 11.81 29.54 -6.84
N ASP A 17 11.72 29.07 -8.06
CA ASP A 17 10.46 28.94 -8.79
C ASP A 17 10.43 27.63 -9.58
N LEU A 18 9.30 27.38 -10.27
CA LEU A 18 9.15 26.26 -11.16
C LEU A 18 10.15 26.32 -12.32
N ILE A 19 10.62 25.15 -12.76
CA ILE A 19 11.38 25.00 -13.97
C ILE A 19 10.49 24.35 -15.03
N GLU A 20 10.42 24.99 -16.21
CA GLU A 20 9.65 24.49 -17.37
C GLU A 20 8.18 24.16 -17.07
N ASN A 21 7.52 24.89 -16.16
CA ASN A 21 6.16 24.62 -15.71
C ASN A 21 5.91 23.19 -15.18
N GLN A 22 6.96 22.58 -14.62
CA GLN A 22 6.88 21.26 -14.00
C GLN A 22 7.11 21.36 -12.50
N GLU A 23 6.53 20.43 -11.74
CA GLU A 23 6.86 20.28 -10.33
C GLU A 23 8.37 20.14 -10.16
N THR A 24 8.95 20.98 -9.33
CA THR A 24 10.40 21.08 -9.15
C THR A 24 10.79 20.79 -7.71
N VAL A 25 11.77 19.90 -7.51
CA VAL A 25 12.27 19.51 -6.18
C VAL A 25 13.67 20.06 -5.99
N TYR A 26 13.86 20.84 -4.95
CA TYR A 26 15.16 21.35 -4.51
C TYR A 26 15.66 20.57 -3.30
N LEU A 27 16.87 20.02 -3.41
CA LEU A 27 17.55 19.26 -2.36
C LEU A 27 18.46 20.19 -1.58
N ASP A 28 18.26 20.34 -0.26
CA ASP A 28 19.18 21.16 0.56
C ASP A 28 20.55 20.50 0.66
N THR A 29 21.58 21.18 0.14
CA THR A 29 22.96 20.68 0.14
C THR A 29 23.59 20.57 1.53
N SER A 30 23.04 21.30 2.51
CA SER A 30 23.54 21.34 3.89
C SER A 30 22.80 20.38 4.82
N ARG A 31 21.64 19.84 4.39
CA ARG A 31 20.74 19.01 5.21
C ARG A 31 20.26 17.83 4.43
N LYS A 32 20.87 16.69 4.66
CA LYS A 32 20.53 15.44 3.96
C LYS A 32 19.06 15.10 4.15
N GLY A 33 18.35 14.95 3.02
CA GLY A 33 16.93 14.62 2.99
C GLY A 33 15.98 15.79 3.27
N PHE A 34 16.47 17.02 3.46
CA PHE A 34 15.61 18.20 3.52
C PHE A 34 15.29 18.69 2.10
N LEU A 35 14.03 18.71 1.75
CA LEU A 35 13.55 19.01 0.41
C LEU A 35 12.62 20.23 0.43
N LEU A 36 12.65 20.99 -0.66
CA LEU A 36 11.64 21.98 -1.00
C LEU A 36 11.02 21.57 -2.34
N THR A 37 9.76 21.25 -2.35
CA THR A 37 8.98 20.97 -3.57
C THR A 37 8.17 22.19 -3.92
N ILE A 38 8.21 22.63 -5.18
CA ILE A 38 7.33 23.66 -5.74
C ILE A 38 6.41 22.97 -6.73
N ASP A 39 5.12 22.96 -6.45
CA ASP A 39 4.12 22.37 -7.33
C ASP A 39 3.74 23.31 -8.50
N ILE A 40 2.96 22.80 -9.45
CA ILE A 40 2.52 23.56 -10.64
C ILE A 40 1.73 24.83 -10.25
N GLY A 41 1.12 24.85 -9.07
CA GLY A 41 0.44 26.03 -8.50
C GLY A 41 1.37 27.02 -7.80
N GLY A 42 2.68 26.79 -7.78
CA GLY A 42 3.67 27.64 -7.08
C GLY A 42 3.71 27.44 -5.56
N ILE A 43 3.01 26.42 -5.03
CA ILE A 43 3.02 26.13 -3.59
C ILE A 43 4.34 25.49 -3.20
N LYS A 44 5.03 26.10 -2.26
CA LYS A 44 6.34 25.68 -1.73
C LYS A 44 6.14 24.80 -0.50
N THR A 45 6.45 23.51 -0.60
CA THR A 45 6.30 22.53 0.47
C THR A 45 7.65 22.01 0.96
N PHE A 46 7.92 22.13 2.27
CA PHE A 46 9.08 21.50 2.90
C PHE A 46 8.78 20.06 3.23
N SER A 47 9.73 19.15 2.94
CA SER A 47 9.62 17.73 3.21
C SER A 47 10.92 17.16 3.77
N PHE A 48 10.83 16.05 4.47
CA PHE A 48 11.97 15.26 4.92
C PHE A 48 11.92 13.87 4.29
N GLU A 49 12.96 13.56 3.51
CA GLU A 49 13.16 12.26 2.90
C GLU A 49 14.26 11.49 3.65
N TYR A 50 13.99 10.24 4.02
CA TYR A 50 14.92 9.39 4.75
C TYR A 50 14.73 7.93 4.40
N LYS A 51 15.78 7.12 4.57
CA LYS A 51 15.69 5.67 4.44
C LYS A 51 15.47 5.04 5.81
N PHE A 52 14.45 4.18 5.90
CA PHE A 52 14.18 3.37 7.07
C PHE A 52 13.90 1.93 6.65
N ASN A 53 14.63 0.95 7.20
CA ASN A 53 14.56 -0.47 6.81
C ASN A 53 14.67 -0.69 5.30
N LYS A 54 15.63 -0.01 4.64
CA LYS A 54 15.86 0.01 3.19
C LYS A 54 14.78 0.72 2.37
N LEU A 55 13.70 1.19 2.98
CA LEU A 55 12.62 1.92 2.32
C LEU A 55 12.88 3.43 2.34
N LEU A 56 12.73 4.08 1.19
CA LEU A 56 12.74 5.53 1.09
C LEU A 56 11.38 6.07 1.54
N ARG A 57 11.39 6.99 2.49
CA ARG A 57 10.20 7.61 3.04
C ARG A 57 10.28 9.11 2.94
N SER A 58 9.17 9.76 2.64
CA SER A 58 9.05 11.20 2.61
C SER A 58 7.91 11.67 3.53
N ILE A 59 8.19 12.70 4.33
CA ILE A 59 7.20 13.32 5.23
C ILE A 59 7.14 14.80 4.93
N SER A 60 5.94 15.30 4.67
CA SER A 60 5.70 16.74 4.58
C SER A 60 5.86 17.39 5.95
N ILE A 61 6.69 18.43 6.01
CA ILE A 61 6.92 19.25 7.21
C ILE A 61 5.91 20.40 7.26
N GLY A 62 5.56 20.94 6.10
CA GLY A 62 4.57 21.99 5.95
C GLY A 62 4.85 22.92 4.77
N THR A 63 3.90 23.81 4.47
CA THR A 63 3.94 24.70 3.32
C THR A 63 4.40 26.12 3.73
N HIS A 64 5.25 26.72 2.91
CA HIS A 64 5.60 28.15 3.01
C HIS A 64 4.45 29.00 2.43
N PRO A 65 4.06 30.12 3.04
CA PRO A 65 4.65 30.79 4.22
C PRO A 65 4.12 30.31 5.57
N ASN A 66 3.14 29.40 5.63
CA ASN A 66 2.54 28.92 6.89
C ASN A 66 3.58 28.32 7.86
N VAL A 67 4.57 27.64 7.29
CA VAL A 67 5.76 27.17 8.02
C VAL A 67 6.97 27.93 7.53
N SER A 68 7.63 28.68 8.42
CA SER A 68 8.89 29.38 8.09
C SER A 68 10.03 28.36 7.90
N LEU A 69 11.07 28.74 7.14
CA LEU A 69 12.23 27.91 6.92
C LEU A 69 12.89 27.46 8.23
N ASN A 70 12.97 28.36 9.23
CA ASN A 70 13.54 28.02 10.53
C ASN A 70 12.72 26.96 11.28
N LYS A 71 11.39 27.06 11.24
CA LYS A 71 10.50 26.03 11.82
C LYS A 71 10.62 24.70 11.07
N ALA A 72 10.71 24.74 9.74
CA ALA A 72 10.90 23.55 8.92
C ALA A 72 12.24 22.85 9.24
N ARG A 73 13.32 23.60 9.40
CA ARG A 73 14.65 23.09 9.79
C ARG A 73 14.67 22.49 11.19
N SER A 74 14.00 23.14 12.15
CA SER A 74 13.87 22.62 13.52
C SER A 74 13.15 21.27 13.51
N LYS A 75 12.09 21.14 12.74
CA LYS A 75 11.35 19.89 12.58
C LYS A 75 12.15 18.82 11.85
N TRP A 76 12.86 19.20 10.80
CA TRP A 76 13.79 18.29 10.12
C TRP A 76 14.85 17.74 11.08
N LEU A 77 15.43 18.59 11.94
CA LEU A 77 16.41 18.16 12.94
C LEU A 77 15.83 17.20 13.97
N GLU A 78 14.61 17.48 14.45
CA GLU A 78 13.88 16.58 15.35
C GLU A 78 13.66 15.21 14.69
N TYR A 79 13.19 15.22 13.45
CA TYR A 79 12.93 14.01 12.69
C TYR A 79 14.21 13.22 12.41
N SER A 80 15.26 13.89 11.98
CA SER A 80 16.57 13.27 11.73
C SER A 80 17.12 12.56 12.97
N LYS A 81 16.99 13.15 14.16
CA LYS A 81 17.39 12.51 15.43
C LYS A 81 16.59 11.24 15.69
N LYS A 82 15.27 11.29 15.53
CA LYS A 82 14.41 10.11 15.72
C LYS A 82 14.75 8.96 14.77
N VAL A 83 15.05 9.26 13.49
CA VAL A 83 15.50 8.25 12.53
C VAL A 83 16.83 7.64 12.97
N LEU A 84 17.78 8.43 13.46
CA LEU A 84 19.05 7.94 14.02
C LEU A 84 18.84 7.07 15.24
N ASP A 85 17.83 7.36 16.06
CA ASP A 85 17.42 6.56 17.23
C ASP A 85 16.63 5.29 16.84
N GLY A 86 16.57 4.95 15.55
CA GLY A 86 15.85 3.76 15.06
C GLY A 86 14.33 3.88 15.07
N LYS A 87 13.78 5.10 15.14
CA LYS A 87 12.34 5.35 15.13
C LYS A 87 11.89 5.78 13.75
N ASP A 88 10.87 5.09 13.23
CA ASP A 88 10.24 5.50 11.98
C ASP A 88 9.28 6.67 12.22
N ILE A 89 9.64 7.85 11.70
CA ILE A 89 8.89 9.07 11.94
C ILE A 89 7.57 9.09 11.19
N TRP A 90 7.50 8.41 10.08
CA TRP A 90 6.26 8.29 9.33
C TRP A 90 5.18 7.61 10.19
N LEU A 91 5.56 6.58 10.95
CA LEU A 91 4.72 5.92 11.94
C LEU A 91 4.42 6.83 13.15
N TYR A 92 5.46 7.48 13.68
CA TYR A 92 5.35 8.35 14.86
C TYR A 92 4.42 9.56 14.66
N ASN A 93 4.50 10.23 13.52
CA ASN A 93 3.62 11.37 13.22
C ASN A 93 2.16 10.94 12.97
N LYS A 94 1.93 9.69 12.64
CA LYS A 94 0.58 9.15 12.47
C LYS A 94 -0.08 8.85 13.81
N GLU A 95 0.67 8.36 14.78
CA GLU A 95 0.20 8.14 16.15
C GLU A 95 -0.16 9.46 16.84
N LEU A 96 0.65 10.52 16.66
CA LEU A 96 0.36 11.85 17.20
C LEU A 96 -0.86 12.52 16.56
N LYS A 97 -1.13 12.26 15.28
CA LYS A 97 -2.33 12.81 14.60
C LYS A 97 -3.62 12.05 14.93
N SER A 98 -3.52 10.85 15.50
CA SER A 98 -4.68 10.09 15.96
C SER A 98 -5.15 10.48 17.38
N SER A 99 -4.34 11.25 18.13
CA SER A 99 -4.70 11.74 19.47
C SER A 99 -5.30 13.14 19.52
N ASP A 100 -5.18 13.94 18.45
CA ASP A 100 -5.72 15.29 18.41
C ASP A 100 -6.48 15.59 17.11
N THR A 101 -7.77 15.85 17.29
CA THR A 101 -8.70 16.57 16.41
C THR A 101 -9.23 15.87 15.16
N VAL A 102 -10.50 15.56 15.24
CA VAL A 102 -11.47 15.69 14.15
C VAL A 102 -11.20 16.98 13.36
N ASN A 103 -10.60 16.89 12.18
CA ASN A 103 -10.63 17.97 11.21
C ASN A 103 -10.88 17.44 9.80
N VAL A 104 -11.99 17.95 9.30
CA VAL A 104 -12.58 17.86 7.98
C VAL A 104 -11.52 17.80 6.88
N ILE A 105 -11.46 16.66 6.20
CA ILE A 105 -10.71 16.46 4.96
C ILE A 105 -11.53 17.10 3.82
N PRO A 106 -10.95 17.96 2.98
CA PRO A 106 -11.63 18.41 1.77
C PRO A 106 -11.93 17.21 0.87
N LYS A 107 -13.18 17.11 0.41
CA LYS A 107 -13.65 16.12 -0.56
C LYS A 107 -12.94 16.31 -1.91
N GLY A 108 -11.75 15.73 -2.07
CA GLY A 108 -11.19 15.38 -3.35
C GLY A 108 -11.14 13.85 -3.39
N ASN A 109 -11.51 13.24 -4.50
CA ASN A 109 -11.55 11.78 -4.72
C ASN A 109 -10.16 11.14 -4.62
N LYS A 110 -9.54 11.14 -3.44
CA LYS A 110 -8.35 10.34 -3.18
C LYS A 110 -8.83 8.95 -2.80
N LEU A 111 -8.53 7.96 -3.64
CA LEU A 111 -8.78 6.55 -3.36
C LEU A 111 -8.27 6.20 -1.96
N ARG A 112 -9.11 5.60 -1.12
CA ARG A 112 -8.73 5.15 0.21
C ARG A 112 -7.80 3.96 0.07
N THR A 113 -6.54 4.09 0.45
CA THR A 113 -5.56 3.02 0.53
C THR A 113 -5.15 2.76 1.97
N LEU A 114 -4.71 1.55 2.29
CA LEU A 114 -4.23 1.21 3.61
C LEU A 114 -2.81 1.72 3.80
N SER A 115 -2.56 2.28 4.96
CA SER A 115 -1.20 2.59 5.40
C SER A 115 -0.46 1.32 5.82
N GLU A 116 0.85 1.40 5.95
CA GLU A 116 1.71 0.30 6.39
C GLU A 116 1.27 -0.32 7.73
N LEU A 117 0.95 0.51 8.73
CA LEU A 117 0.40 0.03 10.01
C LEU A 117 -0.94 -0.69 9.84
N GLU A 118 -1.80 -0.16 8.97
CA GLU A 118 -3.09 -0.79 8.70
C GLU A 118 -2.92 -2.12 7.97
N ILE A 119 -1.93 -2.24 7.09
CA ILE A 119 -1.55 -3.52 6.45
C ILE A 119 -1.10 -4.52 7.52
N ILE A 120 -0.22 -4.11 8.44
CA ILE A 120 0.23 -4.95 9.56
C ILE A 120 -0.95 -5.40 10.42
N HIS A 121 -1.80 -4.45 10.84
CA HIS A 121 -2.97 -4.75 11.67
C HIS A 121 -3.95 -5.66 10.94
N PHE A 122 -4.22 -5.39 9.66
CA PHE A 122 -5.07 -6.24 8.83
C PHE A 122 -4.52 -7.66 8.79
N TRP A 123 -3.26 -7.83 8.39
CA TRP A 123 -2.67 -9.15 8.19
C TRP A 123 -2.60 -9.98 9.46
N LYS A 124 -2.13 -9.39 10.58
CA LYS A 124 -1.98 -10.10 11.86
C LYS A 124 -3.32 -10.39 12.55
N LYS A 125 -4.27 -9.46 12.47
CA LYS A 125 -5.53 -9.59 13.21
C LYS A 125 -6.64 -10.30 12.45
N ILE A 126 -6.61 -10.34 11.11
CA ILE A 126 -7.68 -10.95 10.33
C ILE A 126 -7.87 -12.43 10.70
N ASP A 127 -6.78 -13.15 10.98
CA ASP A 127 -6.82 -14.57 11.35
C ASP A 127 -7.45 -14.81 12.74
N SER A 128 -7.34 -13.86 13.64
CA SER A 128 -7.92 -13.96 14.99
C SER A 128 -9.42 -13.67 15.04
N ILE A 129 -10.05 -13.23 13.94
CA ILE A 129 -11.48 -12.94 13.89
C ILE A 129 -12.27 -14.24 13.70
N ASN A 130 -12.79 -14.82 14.80
CA ASN A 130 -13.52 -16.09 14.77
C ASN A 130 -14.83 -16.05 13.98
N GLN A 131 -15.44 -14.87 13.77
CA GLN A 131 -16.68 -14.69 13.03
C GLN A 131 -16.53 -14.73 11.51
N LEU A 132 -15.30 -14.74 11.01
CA LEU A 132 -15.00 -14.87 9.59
C LEU A 132 -14.60 -16.30 9.26
N SER A 133 -15.14 -16.83 8.16
CA SER A 133 -14.68 -18.12 7.62
C SER A 133 -13.23 -18.03 7.14
N ALA A 134 -12.50 -19.14 7.16
CA ALA A 134 -11.13 -19.20 6.64
C ALA A 134 -11.04 -18.69 5.20
N ILE A 135 -11.95 -19.12 4.33
CA ILE A 135 -12.00 -18.65 2.93
C ILE A 135 -12.22 -17.13 2.83
N THR A 136 -13.03 -16.52 3.72
CA THR A 136 -13.20 -15.06 3.73
C THR A 136 -11.90 -14.33 4.07
N LYS A 137 -11.15 -14.85 5.03
CA LYS A 137 -9.85 -14.29 5.44
C LYS A 137 -8.83 -14.39 4.32
N LEU A 138 -8.70 -15.57 3.71
CA LEU A 138 -7.81 -15.84 2.59
C LEU A 138 -8.17 -14.98 1.37
N ALA A 139 -9.46 -14.85 1.05
CA ALA A 139 -9.94 -14.00 -0.03
C ALA A 139 -9.51 -12.53 0.13
N LEU A 140 -9.66 -11.98 1.34
CA LEU A 140 -9.26 -10.59 1.62
C LEU A 140 -7.74 -10.39 1.55
N LYS A 141 -6.96 -11.35 2.04
CA LYS A 141 -5.50 -11.36 1.90
C LYS A 141 -5.08 -11.42 0.43
N LEU A 142 -5.75 -12.29 -0.35
CA LEU A 142 -5.46 -12.47 -1.77
C LEU A 142 -5.71 -11.18 -2.56
N ILE A 143 -6.79 -10.45 -2.29
CA ILE A 143 -7.04 -9.13 -2.90
C ILE A 143 -5.88 -8.16 -2.63
N LEU A 144 -5.38 -8.09 -1.40
CA LEU A 144 -4.27 -7.21 -1.05
C LEU A 144 -2.97 -7.58 -1.78
N ILE A 145 -2.70 -8.88 -1.96
CA ILE A 145 -1.45 -9.37 -2.54
C ILE A 145 -1.44 -9.33 -4.07
N THR A 146 -2.60 -9.41 -4.70
CA THR A 146 -2.71 -9.52 -6.17
C THR A 146 -3.26 -8.27 -6.84
N GLY A 147 -3.89 -7.36 -6.10
CA GLY A 147 -4.62 -6.22 -6.67
C GLY A 147 -5.91 -6.58 -7.39
N ILE A 148 -6.29 -7.86 -7.41
CA ILE A 148 -7.52 -8.30 -8.08
C ILE A 148 -8.73 -7.72 -7.38
N LYS A 149 -9.61 -7.10 -8.13
CA LYS A 149 -10.86 -6.51 -7.58
C LYS A 149 -11.81 -7.61 -7.08
N LYS A 150 -12.56 -7.28 -6.03
CA LYS A 150 -13.51 -8.20 -5.40
C LYS A 150 -14.39 -8.96 -6.40
N ASP A 151 -14.97 -8.25 -7.37
CA ASP A 151 -15.91 -8.85 -8.30
C ASP A 151 -15.24 -9.83 -9.29
N SER A 152 -13.99 -9.57 -9.68
CA SER A 152 -13.18 -10.49 -10.47
C SER A 152 -12.82 -11.74 -9.67
N LEU A 153 -12.42 -11.58 -8.41
CA LEU A 153 -12.12 -12.70 -7.51
C LEU A 153 -13.32 -13.62 -7.30
N LEU A 154 -14.52 -13.06 -7.09
CA LEU A 154 -15.74 -13.85 -6.87
C LEU A 154 -16.26 -14.56 -8.14
N LYS A 155 -15.80 -14.16 -9.32
CA LYS A 155 -16.11 -14.81 -10.59
C LYS A 155 -15.08 -15.85 -11.01
N ALA A 156 -13.86 -15.74 -10.50
CA ALA A 156 -12.72 -16.53 -10.90
C ALA A 156 -12.93 -18.03 -10.71
N THR A 157 -12.43 -18.80 -11.65
CA THR A 157 -12.43 -20.27 -11.64
C THR A 157 -10.99 -20.78 -11.59
N TRP A 158 -10.79 -22.02 -11.18
CA TRP A 158 -9.45 -22.65 -11.20
C TRP A 158 -8.89 -22.81 -12.62
N ASP A 159 -9.74 -22.76 -13.65
CA ASP A 159 -9.34 -22.80 -15.05
C ASP A 159 -8.66 -21.47 -15.48
N ASP A 160 -8.93 -20.37 -14.76
CA ASP A 160 -8.32 -19.07 -14.99
C ASP A 160 -6.91 -18.97 -14.37
N ILE A 161 -6.48 -19.98 -13.58
CA ILE A 161 -5.24 -19.91 -12.79
C ILE A 161 -4.23 -20.99 -13.22
N ASP A 162 -3.07 -20.55 -13.68
CA ASP A 162 -1.91 -21.43 -13.92
C ASP A 162 -0.85 -21.18 -12.81
N ILE A 163 -0.91 -21.99 -11.75
CA ILE A 163 0.03 -21.89 -10.62
C ILE A 163 1.47 -22.10 -11.06
N LYS A 164 1.72 -23.01 -12.04
CA LYS A 164 3.08 -23.31 -12.52
C LYS A 164 3.69 -22.14 -13.27
N LYS A 165 2.87 -21.45 -14.08
CA LYS A 165 3.27 -20.23 -14.80
C LYS A 165 3.13 -18.96 -13.95
N ARG A 166 2.59 -19.08 -12.75
CA ARG A 166 2.30 -17.94 -11.87
C ARG A 166 1.43 -16.89 -12.55
N SER A 167 0.39 -17.31 -13.23
CA SER A 167 -0.48 -16.46 -14.05
C SER A 167 -1.94 -16.64 -13.68
N TRP A 168 -2.65 -15.53 -13.56
CA TRP A 168 -4.10 -15.48 -13.38
C TRP A 168 -4.71 -14.70 -14.53
N TYR A 169 -5.40 -15.39 -15.41
CA TYR A 169 -6.06 -14.83 -16.59
C TYR A 169 -7.47 -14.35 -16.21
N GLN A 170 -7.68 -13.02 -16.12
CA GLN A 170 -8.97 -12.44 -15.78
C GLN A 170 -9.90 -12.34 -17.00
N ASP A 171 -9.32 -12.10 -18.17
CA ASP A 171 -9.95 -12.13 -19.49
C ASP A 171 -8.87 -12.37 -20.57
N VAL A 172 -9.27 -12.27 -21.85
CA VAL A 172 -8.37 -12.54 -23.01
C VAL A 172 -7.14 -11.62 -23.03
N SER A 173 -7.22 -10.43 -22.41
CA SER A 173 -6.19 -9.38 -22.48
C SER A 173 -5.53 -9.08 -21.14
N THR A 174 -6.12 -9.50 -20.02
CA THR A 174 -5.65 -9.13 -18.68
C THR A 174 -5.11 -10.35 -17.95
N ASN A 175 -3.80 -10.33 -17.69
CA ASN A 175 -3.09 -11.36 -16.94
C ASN A 175 -2.45 -10.72 -15.70
N THR A 176 -2.73 -11.28 -14.52
CA THR A 176 -2.10 -10.87 -13.27
C THR A 176 -1.02 -11.88 -12.89
N PHE A 177 0.19 -11.40 -12.60
CA PHE A 177 1.26 -12.22 -12.09
C PHE A 177 0.97 -12.63 -10.63
N LEU A 178 1.14 -13.91 -10.33
CA LEU A 178 1.00 -14.46 -8.99
C LEU A 178 2.36 -14.49 -8.29
N ASN A 179 2.60 -13.55 -7.39
CA ASN A 179 3.78 -13.56 -6.55
C ASN A 179 3.79 -14.77 -5.60
N SER A 180 4.92 -15.02 -4.94
CA SER A 180 5.10 -16.21 -4.08
C SER A 180 4.02 -16.31 -2.99
N LEU A 181 3.63 -15.20 -2.38
CA LEU A 181 2.62 -15.18 -1.31
C LEU A 181 1.19 -15.43 -1.84
N ALA A 182 0.88 -14.95 -3.05
CA ALA A 182 -0.38 -15.26 -3.72
C ALA A 182 -0.51 -16.76 -4.04
N VAL A 183 0.56 -17.38 -4.49
CA VAL A 183 0.61 -18.84 -4.72
C VAL A 183 0.37 -19.61 -3.43
N GLU A 184 1.02 -19.24 -2.32
CA GLU A 184 0.80 -19.85 -1.00
C GLU A 184 -0.68 -19.78 -0.58
N LEU A 185 -1.30 -18.59 -0.69
CA LEU A 185 -2.71 -18.40 -0.34
C LEU A 185 -3.66 -19.23 -1.23
N LEU A 186 -3.37 -19.31 -2.52
CA LEU A 186 -4.17 -20.12 -3.46
C LEU A 186 -4.06 -21.62 -3.17
N LEU A 187 -2.88 -22.11 -2.81
CA LEU A 187 -2.70 -23.50 -2.40
C LEU A 187 -3.45 -23.80 -1.10
N GLU A 188 -3.41 -22.87 -0.12
CA GLU A 188 -4.18 -23.00 1.13
C GLU A 188 -5.71 -23.03 0.87
N ILE A 189 -6.20 -22.20 -0.05
CA ILE A 189 -7.62 -22.23 -0.46
C ILE A 189 -7.97 -23.60 -1.07
N LYS A 190 -7.11 -24.11 -1.95
CA LYS A 190 -7.33 -25.41 -2.61
C LYS A 190 -7.34 -26.59 -1.62
N ASP A 191 -6.40 -26.58 -0.66
CA ASP A 191 -6.33 -27.59 0.39
C ASP A 191 -7.55 -27.53 1.31
N PHE A 192 -8.01 -26.33 1.67
CA PHE A 192 -9.22 -26.15 2.47
C PHE A 192 -10.47 -26.73 1.79
N GLU A 193 -10.60 -26.53 0.48
CA GLU A 193 -11.70 -27.12 -0.31
C GLU A 193 -11.63 -28.65 -0.32
N HIS A 194 -10.45 -29.21 -0.52
CA HIS A 194 -10.25 -30.66 -0.49
C HIS A 194 -10.61 -31.26 0.87
N HIS A 195 -10.09 -30.71 1.96
CA HIS A 195 -10.39 -31.22 3.31
C HIS A 195 -11.90 -31.12 3.66
N THR A 196 -12.54 -30.04 3.26
CA THR A 196 -13.97 -29.85 3.49
C THR A 196 -14.82 -30.82 2.66
N ALA A 197 -14.38 -31.14 1.44
CA ALA A 197 -15.06 -32.12 0.57
C ALA A 197 -14.98 -33.56 1.10
N TYR A 198 -13.89 -33.93 1.78
CA TYR A 198 -13.74 -35.28 2.33
C TYR A 198 -14.55 -35.53 3.61
N SER A 199 -14.88 -34.46 4.34
CA SER A 199 -15.56 -34.58 5.64
C SER A 199 -17.11 -34.61 5.57
N ASN A 200 -17.73 -34.27 4.43
CA ASN A 200 -19.16 -34.23 4.27
C ASN A 200 -19.61 -34.43 2.81
N THR A 201 -20.45 -35.49 2.58
CA THR A 201 -20.94 -35.87 1.24
C THR A 201 -21.81 -34.80 0.58
N GLU A 202 -22.62 -34.07 1.36
CA GLU A 202 -23.47 -32.98 0.85
C GLU A 202 -22.64 -31.77 0.43
N LEU A 203 -21.58 -31.44 1.19
CA LEU A 203 -20.60 -30.40 0.83
C LEU A 203 -19.78 -30.76 -0.41
N LYS A 204 -19.48 -32.06 -0.60
CA LYS A 204 -18.83 -32.57 -1.82
C LYS A 204 -19.66 -32.29 -3.07
N GLN A 205 -20.98 -32.51 -2.99
CA GLN A 205 -21.89 -32.23 -4.09
C GLN A 205 -22.04 -30.72 -4.33
N ALA A 206 -22.04 -29.89 -3.26
CA ALA A 206 -22.09 -28.44 -3.37
C ALA A 206 -20.82 -27.86 -4.02
N ILE A 207 -19.65 -28.44 -3.74
CA ILE A 207 -18.36 -28.04 -4.37
C ILE A 207 -18.34 -28.43 -5.85
N ILE A 208 -18.80 -29.64 -6.19
CA ILE A 208 -18.94 -30.08 -7.59
C ILE A 208 -19.89 -29.16 -8.35
N ASN A 209 -20.95 -28.67 -7.70
CA ASN A 209 -21.95 -27.76 -8.28
C ASN A 209 -21.47 -26.28 -8.27
N SER A 210 -20.31 -25.96 -7.70
CA SER A 210 -19.80 -24.58 -7.55
C SER A 210 -19.13 -24.00 -8.81
N ASN A 211 -19.29 -24.64 -9.97
CA ASN A 211 -18.70 -24.21 -11.25
C ASN A 211 -17.19 -23.98 -11.19
N ASN A 212 -16.44 -24.84 -10.49
CA ASN A 212 -14.97 -24.77 -10.38
C ASN A 212 -14.41 -23.41 -9.87
N LYS A 213 -15.19 -22.69 -9.06
CA LYS A 213 -14.81 -21.38 -8.55
C LYS A 213 -13.63 -21.48 -7.58
N VAL A 214 -12.70 -20.53 -7.67
CA VAL A 214 -11.60 -20.36 -6.71
C VAL A 214 -12.14 -20.03 -5.31
N ILE A 215 -13.18 -19.22 -5.25
CA ILE A 215 -13.80 -18.80 -3.98
C ILE A 215 -15.33 -18.83 -4.13
N ASN A 216 -15.96 -19.68 -3.34
CA ASN A 216 -17.42 -19.77 -3.31
C ASN A 216 -17.98 -18.94 -2.14
N LEU A 217 -18.08 -17.63 -2.35
CA LEU A 217 -18.63 -16.66 -1.38
C LEU A 217 -19.77 -15.87 -2.01
N GLY A 218 -20.75 -15.53 -1.20
CA GLY A 218 -21.82 -14.62 -1.63
C GLY A 218 -21.29 -13.20 -1.91
N PRO A 219 -21.93 -12.45 -2.82
CA PRO A 219 -21.40 -11.17 -3.34
C PRO A 219 -21.19 -10.08 -2.27
N LYS A 220 -21.93 -10.17 -1.15
CA LYS A 220 -21.81 -9.21 -0.02
C LYS A 220 -20.97 -9.73 1.15
N THR A 221 -20.37 -10.92 1.05
CA THR A 221 -19.68 -11.55 2.18
C THR A 221 -18.41 -10.77 2.55
N LEU A 222 -17.60 -10.39 1.57
CA LEU A 222 -16.39 -9.61 1.78
C LEU A 222 -16.68 -8.18 2.29
N ASP A 223 -17.75 -7.55 1.80
CA ASP A 223 -18.18 -6.23 2.28
C ASP A 223 -18.68 -6.29 3.74
N ARG A 224 -19.38 -7.36 4.11
CA ARG A 224 -19.82 -7.58 5.51
C ARG A 224 -18.64 -7.83 6.45
N ALA A 225 -17.61 -8.55 5.98
CA ALA A 225 -16.40 -8.80 6.75
C ALA A 225 -15.67 -7.49 7.10
N LEU A 226 -15.65 -6.51 6.18
CA LEU A 226 -15.09 -5.18 6.35
C LEU A 226 -16.15 -4.10 6.66
N SER A 227 -17.28 -4.51 7.25
CA SER A 227 -18.24 -3.56 7.82
C SER A 227 -17.61 -2.71 8.92
N LYS A 228 -18.30 -1.66 9.39
CA LYS A 228 -17.81 -0.82 10.48
C LYS A 228 -17.29 -1.65 11.67
N LYS A 229 -18.08 -2.64 12.13
CA LYS A 229 -17.68 -3.55 13.23
C LYS A 229 -16.48 -4.45 12.86
N GLY A 230 -16.35 -4.85 11.60
CA GLY A 230 -15.21 -5.62 11.12
C GLY A 230 -13.92 -4.81 11.16
N CYS A 231 -13.95 -3.59 10.67
CA CYS A 231 -12.82 -2.67 10.69
C CYS A 231 -12.42 -2.26 12.12
N GLU A 232 -13.39 -2.03 13.01
CA GLU A 232 -13.14 -1.77 14.44
C GLU A 232 -12.40 -2.92 15.13
N ARG A 233 -12.75 -4.19 14.82
CA ARG A 233 -12.03 -5.37 15.34
C ARG A 233 -10.59 -5.44 14.85
N LEU A 234 -10.34 -5.03 13.61
CA LEU A 234 -9.00 -4.95 13.05
C LEU A 234 -8.20 -3.77 13.64
N GLY A 235 -8.87 -2.79 14.25
CA GLY A 235 -8.26 -1.54 14.70
C GLY A 235 -7.85 -0.64 13.51
N ILE A 236 -8.65 -0.68 12.44
CA ILE A 236 -8.39 0.03 11.19
C ILE A 236 -9.58 0.92 10.89
N GLU A 237 -9.32 2.13 10.36
CA GLU A 237 -10.37 2.99 9.83
C GLU A 237 -11.16 2.29 8.72
N ARG A 238 -12.44 2.62 8.58
CA ARG A 238 -13.33 1.96 7.62
C ARG A 238 -12.75 1.93 6.20
N PHE A 239 -12.73 0.75 5.61
CA PHE A 239 -12.30 0.50 4.24
C PHE A 239 -13.15 -0.61 3.60
N SER A 240 -13.05 -0.77 2.29
CA SER A 240 -13.76 -1.78 1.51
C SER A 240 -12.78 -2.82 0.94
N PRO A 241 -13.25 -3.99 0.46
CA PRO A 241 -12.38 -4.95 -0.22
C PRO A 241 -11.63 -4.34 -1.42
N ASN A 242 -12.24 -3.44 -2.18
CA ASN A 242 -11.57 -2.79 -3.31
C ASN A 242 -10.43 -1.86 -2.86
N ASN A 243 -10.50 -1.29 -1.65
CA ASN A 243 -9.37 -0.50 -1.13
C ASN A 243 -8.12 -1.34 -0.84
N LEU A 244 -8.26 -2.67 -0.65
CA LEU A 244 -7.11 -3.58 -0.61
C LEU A 244 -6.45 -3.69 -1.99
N ALA A 245 -7.24 -3.78 -3.06
CA ALA A 245 -6.72 -3.77 -4.42
C ALA A 245 -6.06 -2.42 -4.78
N ASP A 246 -6.70 -1.30 -4.41
CA ASP A 246 -6.14 0.04 -4.61
C ASP A 246 -4.83 0.21 -3.82
N THR A 247 -4.71 -0.44 -2.65
CA THR A 247 -3.47 -0.47 -1.85
C THR A 247 -2.37 -1.24 -2.57
N HIS A 248 -2.69 -2.37 -3.20
CA HIS A 248 -1.75 -3.13 -4.02
C HIS A 248 -1.22 -2.29 -5.18
N GLU A 249 -2.11 -1.63 -5.94
CA GLU A 249 -1.73 -0.75 -7.06
C GLU A 249 -0.75 0.34 -6.59
N LEU A 250 -1.04 0.99 -5.45
CA LEU A 250 -0.13 1.98 -4.87
C LEU A 250 1.24 1.40 -4.48
N LEU A 251 1.27 0.19 -3.93
CA LEU A 251 2.52 -0.49 -3.62
C LEU A 251 3.29 -0.86 -4.89
N LEU A 252 2.59 -1.34 -5.92
CA LEU A 252 3.18 -1.69 -7.21
C LEU A 252 3.84 -0.47 -7.86
N ASP A 253 3.11 0.64 -7.97
CA ASP A 253 3.64 1.91 -8.50
C ASP A 253 4.87 2.37 -7.72
N ARG A 254 4.85 2.21 -6.40
CA ARG A 254 5.96 2.56 -5.53
C ARG A 254 7.19 1.71 -5.81
N PHE A 255 7.05 0.38 -5.89
CA PHE A 255 8.17 -0.52 -6.17
C PHE A 255 8.70 -0.38 -7.61
N MET A 256 7.86 0.00 -8.56
CA MET A 256 8.29 0.33 -9.92
C MET A 256 9.05 1.65 -9.99
N SER A 257 8.57 2.71 -9.31
CA SER A 257 9.18 4.05 -9.35
C SER A 257 10.44 4.17 -8.49
N ASP A 258 10.58 3.44 -7.40
CA ASP A 258 11.77 3.46 -6.55
C ASP A 258 13.05 3.00 -7.28
N GLN A 259 12.90 2.30 -8.41
CA GLN A 259 14.01 1.78 -9.21
C GLN A 259 14.40 2.67 -10.39
N GLU A 260 13.52 3.54 -10.87
CA GLU A 260 13.91 4.55 -11.90
C GLU A 260 14.99 5.51 -11.40
N ASN A 261 15.12 5.65 -10.08
CA ASN A 261 16.11 6.50 -9.41
C ASN A 261 17.44 5.79 -9.08
N SER A 262 17.58 4.48 -9.32
CA SER A 262 18.85 3.77 -9.11
C SER A 262 19.70 3.86 -10.36
N LYS A 263 21.02 4.14 -10.18
CA LYS A 263 22.00 4.29 -11.26
C LYS A 263 22.24 3.04 -12.12
N GLU A 264 21.63 1.92 -11.78
CA GLU A 264 21.59 0.69 -12.56
C GLU A 264 20.22 0.58 -13.25
N ARG A 265 20.17 1.01 -14.50
CA ARG A 265 19.05 0.91 -15.43
C ARG A 265 18.72 -0.55 -15.77
N LEU A 266 18.18 -1.30 -14.85
CA LEU A 266 17.39 -2.48 -15.15
C LEU A 266 15.94 -2.12 -14.83
N ALA A 267 15.13 -1.88 -15.88
CA ALA A 267 13.70 -1.72 -15.72
C ALA A 267 13.15 -2.96 -14.99
N ILE A 268 12.72 -2.78 -13.75
CA ILE A 268 12.04 -3.86 -13.03
C ILE A 268 10.74 -4.15 -13.77
N THR A 269 10.53 -5.40 -14.09
CA THR A 269 9.26 -5.85 -14.64
C THR A 269 8.18 -5.77 -13.55
N GLU A 270 6.93 -5.62 -13.95
CA GLU A 270 5.78 -5.66 -13.04
C GLU A 270 5.78 -6.92 -12.16
N ASN A 271 6.24 -8.04 -12.70
CA ASN A 271 6.39 -9.31 -11.97
C ASN A 271 7.39 -9.21 -10.81
N GLN A 272 8.52 -8.53 -11.02
CA GLN A 272 9.52 -8.31 -9.98
C GLN A 272 9.02 -7.35 -8.90
N ALA A 273 8.30 -6.29 -9.29
CA ALA A 273 7.67 -5.37 -8.35
C ALA A 273 6.60 -6.09 -7.51
N SER A 274 5.81 -6.97 -8.13
CA SER A 274 4.82 -7.80 -7.42
C SER A 274 5.49 -8.77 -6.42
N GLU A 275 6.62 -9.39 -6.77
CA GLU A 275 7.38 -10.22 -5.82
C GLU A 275 7.95 -9.39 -4.67
N SER A 276 8.42 -8.17 -4.94
CA SER A 276 8.86 -7.23 -3.90
C SER A 276 7.76 -6.86 -2.92
N ILE A 277 6.49 -6.79 -3.37
CA ILE A 277 5.34 -6.61 -2.47
C ILE A 277 5.19 -7.81 -1.53
N ALA A 278 5.33 -9.04 -2.03
CA ALA A 278 5.24 -10.24 -1.19
C ALA A 278 6.34 -10.26 -0.12
N GLU A 279 7.59 -9.95 -0.50
CA GLU A 279 8.70 -9.82 0.45
C GLU A 279 8.48 -8.69 1.45
N TYR A 280 8.01 -7.54 0.99
CA TYR A 280 7.70 -6.41 1.84
C TYR A 280 6.67 -6.77 2.91
N ILE A 281 5.58 -7.43 2.53
CA ILE A 281 4.55 -7.84 3.50
C ILE A 281 5.10 -8.90 4.46
N ARG A 282 5.91 -9.87 4.01
CA ARG A 282 6.58 -10.82 4.90
C ARG A 282 7.51 -10.13 5.91
N ASN A 283 8.22 -9.10 5.47
CA ASN A 283 9.14 -8.34 6.33
C ASN A 283 8.43 -7.41 7.33
N LEU A 284 7.15 -7.08 7.09
CA LEU A 284 6.31 -6.32 8.02
C LEU A 284 5.75 -7.20 9.15
N LEU A 285 5.68 -8.51 8.95
CA LEU A 285 5.04 -9.48 9.87
C LEU A 285 6.01 -10.05 10.89
#